data_f40f6192338629c06877c8794ad0d889
#
_entry.id   f40f6192338629c06877c8794ad0d889
#
_cell.length_a   1.000
_cell.length_b   1.000
_cell.length_c   1.000
_cell.angle_alpha   90.00
_cell.angle_beta   90.00
_cell.angle_gamma   90.00
#
_symmetry.space_group_name_H-M   'P 1'
#
loop_
_entity.id
_entity.type
_entity.pdbx_description
1 polymer ?
#
loop_
_entity_poly.entity_id
_entity_poly.type
_entity_poly.pdbx_seq_one_letter_code
_entity_poly.pdbx_strand_id
1 'polypeptide(L)'
;MNENINIAPQESKLVIYLVVAAKVIVYILLMLGFAGVLGAVCIKAVSFFKIDGILKEVVMQSSFLAGTFLAAWVLLKNWDHLPITDLGLSLKGRAKDIFWGTFVALAIYTVGFGILYGLREVEITAVHFSAYDFLLSWILMLLVALAEEIAFRGFVLGHLLTAGVNRFVALFLSSALFSLMHIFNPNFSLIA
;
A
#
# COMPACT_ATOMS: atom_id res chain seq x y z
N MET A 1 -16.93 -49.24 21.44
CA MET A 1 -17.30 -47.83 21.46
C MET A 1 -16.43 -47.15 20.42
N ASN A 2 -16.91 -47.12 19.17
CA ASN A 2 -16.15 -46.50 18.07
C ASN A 2 -16.57 -45.04 17.99
N GLU A 3 -15.72 -44.14 18.48
CA GLU A 3 -15.87 -42.72 18.20
C GLU A 3 -15.56 -42.49 16.71
N ASN A 4 -16.62 -42.29 15.94
CA ASN A 4 -16.51 -41.74 14.59
C ASN A 4 -15.99 -40.28 14.70
N ILE A 5 -14.68 -40.12 14.65
CA ILE A 5 -14.05 -38.80 14.47
C ILE A 5 -14.48 -38.32 13.08
N ASN A 6 -15.45 -37.43 13.08
CA ASN A 6 -15.93 -36.75 11.89
C ASN A 6 -14.81 -35.79 11.42
N ILE A 7 -13.85 -36.32 10.64
CA ILE A 7 -12.79 -35.53 10.03
C ILE A 7 -13.48 -34.68 8.96
N ALA A 8 -13.67 -33.40 9.25
CA ALA A 8 -14.12 -32.45 8.25
C ALA A 8 -13.23 -32.57 6.99
N PRO A 9 -13.80 -32.57 5.78
CA PRO A 9 -13.03 -32.73 4.55
C PRO A 9 -11.97 -31.65 4.51
N GLN A 10 -10.71 -32.06 4.46
CA GLN A 10 -9.58 -31.16 4.31
C GLN A 10 -9.71 -30.52 2.92
N GLU A 11 -10.06 -29.24 2.88
CA GLU A 11 -10.17 -28.50 1.62
C GLU A 11 -8.90 -28.66 0.80
N SER A 12 -9.03 -28.89 -0.49
CA SER A 12 -7.86 -29.04 -1.35
C SER A 12 -7.11 -27.72 -1.38
N LYS A 13 -5.77 -27.75 -1.32
CA LYS A 13 -4.92 -26.55 -1.40
C LYS A 13 -5.26 -25.67 -2.60
N LEU A 14 -5.70 -26.29 -3.70
CA LEU A 14 -6.13 -25.58 -4.89
C LEU A 14 -7.34 -24.69 -4.62
N VAL A 15 -8.34 -25.17 -3.88
CA VAL A 15 -9.54 -24.40 -3.53
C VAL A 15 -9.14 -23.20 -2.67
N ILE A 16 -8.28 -23.40 -1.65
CA ILE A 16 -7.78 -22.32 -0.79
C ILE A 16 -7.08 -21.25 -1.63
N TYR A 17 -6.20 -21.63 -2.55
CA TYR A 17 -5.47 -20.68 -3.41
C TYR A 17 -6.39 -19.93 -4.37
N LEU A 18 -7.41 -20.59 -4.92
CA LEU A 18 -8.42 -19.94 -5.78
C LEU A 18 -9.25 -18.92 -5.00
N VAL A 19 -9.65 -19.24 -3.77
CA VAL A 19 -10.37 -18.31 -2.89
C VAL A 19 -9.53 -17.09 -2.56
N VAL A 20 -8.24 -17.27 -2.24
CA VAL A 20 -7.35 -16.13 -1.96
C VAL A 20 -7.12 -15.28 -3.21
N ALA A 21 -6.91 -15.90 -4.38
CA ALA A 21 -6.80 -15.16 -5.63
C ALA A 21 -8.07 -14.34 -5.92
N ALA A 22 -9.25 -14.93 -5.72
CA ALA A 22 -10.52 -14.22 -5.86
C ALA A 22 -10.64 -13.05 -4.88
N LYS A 23 -10.25 -13.23 -3.61
CA LYS A 23 -10.24 -12.15 -2.61
C LYS A 23 -9.34 -10.99 -3.03
N VAL A 24 -8.12 -11.28 -3.50
CA VAL A 24 -7.18 -10.26 -3.98
C VAL A 24 -7.76 -9.49 -5.17
N ILE A 25 -8.37 -10.19 -6.13
CA ILE A 25 -9.02 -9.53 -7.29
C ILE A 25 -10.17 -8.63 -6.84
N VAL A 26 -11.06 -9.14 -5.99
CA VAL A 26 -12.20 -8.36 -5.46
C VAL A 26 -11.71 -7.17 -4.65
N TYR A 27 -10.64 -7.35 -3.85
CA TYR A 27 -10.02 -6.25 -3.12
C TYR A 27 -9.54 -5.13 -4.04
N ILE A 28 -8.80 -5.46 -5.10
CA ILE A 28 -8.29 -4.47 -6.06
C ILE A 28 -9.45 -3.73 -6.74
N LEU A 29 -10.48 -4.44 -7.15
CA LEU A 29 -11.67 -3.84 -7.79
C LEU A 29 -12.40 -2.89 -6.83
N LEU A 30 -12.62 -3.29 -5.58
CA LEU A 30 -13.25 -2.45 -4.56
C LEU A 30 -12.38 -1.23 -4.22
N MET A 31 -11.06 -1.42 -4.08
CA MET A 31 -10.11 -0.35 -3.82
C MET A 31 -10.17 0.72 -4.92
N LEU A 32 -10.09 0.30 -6.19
CA LEU A 32 -10.19 1.21 -7.33
C LEU A 32 -11.57 1.86 -7.42
N GLY A 33 -12.64 1.12 -7.14
CA GLY A 33 -14.01 1.64 -7.12
C GLY A 33 -14.21 2.71 -6.05
N PHE A 34 -13.85 2.43 -4.80
CA PHE A 34 -13.96 3.40 -3.70
C PHE A 34 -13.04 4.61 -3.92
N ALA A 35 -11.79 4.38 -4.30
CA ALA A 35 -10.85 5.45 -4.60
C ALA A 35 -11.34 6.33 -5.77
N GLY A 36 -11.93 5.73 -6.80
CA GLY A 36 -12.51 6.44 -7.94
C GLY A 36 -13.70 7.32 -7.53
N VAL A 37 -14.63 6.79 -6.74
CA VAL A 37 -15.79 7.56 -6.26
C VAL A 37 -15.36 8.71 -5.35
N LEU A 38 -14.51 8.42 -4.34
CA LEU A 38 -13.99 9.43 -3.43
C LEU A 38 -13.14 10.47 -4.16
N GLY A 39 -12.29 10.04 -5.09
CA GLY A 39 -11.49 10.90 -5.94
C GLY A 39 -12.34 11.85 -6.78
N ALA A 40 -13.43 11.37 -7.38
CA ALA A 40 -14.36 12.22 -8.14
C ALA A 40 -15.00 13.31 -7.27
N VAL A 41 -15.34 13.00 -6.02
CA VAL A 41 -15.81 14.00 -5.04
C VAL A 41 -14.70 15.00 -4.71
N CYS A 42 -13.50 14.51 -4.43
CA CYS A 42 -12.34 15.36 -4.12
C CYS A 42 -11.97 16.28 -5.29
N ILE A 43 -12.01 15.81 -6.54
CA ILE A 43 -11.75 16.63 -7.73
C ILE A 43 -12.74 17.82 -7.79
N LYS A 44 -14.03 17.58 -7.53
CA LYS A 44 -15.02 18.67 -7.51
C LYS A 44 -14.74 19.67 -6.38
N ALA A 45 -14.40 19.18 -5.18
CA ALA A 45 -14.03 20.05 -4.06
C ALA A 45 -12.79 20.88 -4.35
N VAL A 46 -11.71 20.23 -4.86
CA VAL A 46 -10.47 20.89 -5.28
C VAL A 46 -10.74 21.99 -6.32
N SER A 47 -11.58 21.71 -7.32
CA SER A 47 -11.96 22.68 -8.34
C SER A 47 -12.77 23.83 -7.75
N PHE A 48 -13.76 23.54 -6.89
CA PHE A 48 -14.61 24.55 -6.26
C PHE A 48 -13.81 25.50 -5.36
N PHE A 49 -12.92 24.98 -4.53
CA PHE A 49 -12.08 25.77 -3.62
C PHE A 49 -10.80 26.30 -4.27
N LYS A 50 -10.57 26.02 -5.56
CA LYS A 50 -9.36 26.40 -6.32
C LYS A 50 -8.08 25.97 -5.62
N ILE A 51 -8.09 24.74 -5.08
CA ILE A 51 -6.92 24.14 -4.43
C ILE A 51 -5.96 23.69 -5.52
N ASP A 52 -4.68 24.08 -5.43
CA ASP A 52 -3.62 23.73 -6.37
C ASP A 52 -2.34 23.25 -5.65
N GLY A 53 -1.31 23.00 -6.43
CA GLY A 53 -0.01 22.58 -5.91
C GLY A 53 -0.08 21.29 -5.11
N ILE A 54 0.83 21.18 -4.13
CA ILE A 54 1.01 19.97 -3.32
C ILE A 54 -0.22 19.65 -2.44
N LEU A 55 -1.00 20.67 -2.02
CA LEU A 55 -2.22 20.45 -1.24
C LEU A 55 -3.26 19.67 -2.04
N LYS A 56 -3.37 19.93 -3.33
CA LYS A 56 -4.23 19.13 -4.22
C LYS A 56 -3.82 17.66 -4.22
N GLU A 57 -2.53 17.38 -4.33
CA GLU A 57 -2.02 16.00 -4.30
C GLU A 57 -2.30 15.31 -2.95
N VAL A 58 -2.16 16.03 -1.83
CA VAL A 58 -2.52 15.51 -0.50
C VAL A 58 -4.00 15.15 -0.41
N VAL A 59 -4.90 16.01 -0.92
CA VAL A 59 -6.35 15.73 -0.94
C VAL A 59 -6.67 14.52 -1.81
N MET A 60 -6.07 14.42 -2.99
CA MET A 60 -6.26 13.28 -3.89
C MET A 60 -5.74 11.98 -3.30
N GLN A 61 -4.56 12.00 -2.71
CA GLN A 61 -3.96 10.83 -2.07
C GLN A 61 -4.74 10.38 -0.82
N SER A 62 -5.32 11.33 -0.08
CA SER A 62 -6.22 11.02 1.05
C SER A 62 -7.44 10.21 0.58
N SER A 63 -8.01 10.54 -0.59
CA SER A 63 -9.13 9.79 -1.16
C SER A 63 -8.72 8.38 -1.57
N PHE A 64 -7.52 8.21 -2.11
CA PHE A 64 -6.98 6.90 -2.46
C PHE A 64 -6.73 6.03 -1.23
N LEU A 65 -6.10 6.59 -0.18
CA LEU A 65 -5.92 5.88 1.09
C LEU A 65 -7.26 5.48 1.72
N ALA A 66 -8.25 6.38 1.72
CA ALA A 66 -9.58 6.08 2.24
C ALA A 66 -10.24 4.93 1.45
N GLY A 67 -10.15 4.92 0.12
CA GLY A 67 -10.64 3.85 -0.73
C GLY A 67 -9.96 2.52 -0.45
N THR A 68 -8.64 2.53 -0.31
CA THR A 68 -7.81 1.37 0.05
C THR A 68 -8.24 0.78 1.39
N PHE A 69 -8.39 1.63 2.40
CA PHE A 69 -8.82 1.23 3.74
C PHE A 69 -10.26 0.68 3.76
N LEU A 70 -11.20 1.35 3.07
CA LEU A 70 -12.58 0.91 2.98
C LEU A 70 -12.69 -0.46 2.30
N ALA A 71 -11.97 -0.70 1.22
CA ALA A 71 -11.95 -1.99 0.55
C ALA A 71 -11.45 -3.11 1.48
N ALA A 72 -10.35 -2.87 2.18
CA ALA A 72 -9.81 -3.82 3.15
C ALA A 72 -10.79 -4.07 4.30
N TRP A 73 -11.37 -3.01 4.86
CA TRP A 73 -12.34 -3.12 5.95
C TRP A 73 -13.60 -3.91 5.55
N VAL A 74 -14.15 -3.64 4.36
CA VAL A 74 -15.34 -4.35 3.85
C VAL A 74 -15.07 -5.84 3.71
N LEU A 75 -13.94 -6.23 3.14
CA LEU A 75 -13.62 -7.64 2.95
C LEU A 75 -13.25 -8.34 4.25
N LEU A 76 -12.43 -7.75 5.09
CA LEU A 76 -12.09 -8.32 6.40
C LEU A 76 -13.33 -8.51 7.27
N LYS A 77 -14.23 -7.53 7.29
CA LYS A 77 -15.44 -7.60 8.10
C LYS A 77 -16.46 -8.63 7.59
N ASN A 78 -16.73 -8.64 6.26
CA ASN A 78 -17.87 -9.38 5.71
C ASN A 78 -17.47 -10.75 5.13
N TRP A 79 -16.22 -10.92 4.73
CA TRP A 79 -15.74 -12.18 4.15
C TRP A 79 -14.88 -12.96 5.12
N ASP A 80 -13.93 -12.29 5.79
CA ASP A 80 -12.99 -12.97 6.70
C ASP A 80 -13.46 -12.99 8.15
N HIS A 81 -14.41 -12.12 8.52
CA HIS A 81 -14.87 -11.91 9.90
C HIS A 81 -13.71 -11.55 10.86
N LEU A 82 -12.71 -10.81 10.34
CA LEU A 82 -11.51 -10.37 11.04
C LEU A 82 -11.56 -8.87 11.35
N PRO A 83 -10.90 -8.43 12.43
CA PRO A 83 -10.76 -7.01 12.74
C PRO A 83 -9.73 -6.36 11.83
N ILE A 84 -9.85 -5.05 11.61
CA ILE A 84 -8.94 -4.26 10.77
C ILE A 84 -7.49 -4.25 11.30
N THR A 85 -7.30 -4.53 12.58
CA THR A 85 -5.96 -4.65 13.20
C THR A 85 -5.12 -5.77 12.61
N ASP A 86 -5.73 -6.76 11.97
CA ASP A 86 -5.06 -7.90 11.35
C ASP A 86 -4.31 -7.52 10.06
N LEU A 87 -4.50 -6.28 9.57
CA LEU A 87 -3.65 -5.70 8.51
C LEU A 87 -2.23 -5.35 9.00
N GLY A 88 -1.87 -5.67 10.24
CA GLY A 88 -0.53 -5.39 10.77
C GLY A 88 -0.29 -3.91 11.16
N LEU A 89 -1.34 -3.10 11.29
CA LEU A 89 -1.26 -1.67 11.61
C LEU A 89 -0.98 -1.36 13.09
N SER A 90 -0.70 -2.37 13.92
CA SER A 90 -0.41 -2.17 15.33
C SER A 90 0.97 -1.54 15.54
N LEU A 91 1.01 -0.36 16.15
CA LEU A 91 2.25 0.34 16.52
C LEU A 91 2.77 -0.04 17.91
N LYS A 92 2.02 -0.82 18.68
CA LYS A 92 2.38 -1.18 20.06
C LYS A 92 3.68 -2.00 20.07
N GLY A 93 4.69 -1.51 20.78
CA GLY A 93 5.99 -2.17 20.91
C GLY A 93 6.91 -2.01 19.69
N ARG A 94 6.52 -1.25 18.65
CA ARG A 94 7.25 -1.09 17.38
C ARG A 94 8.14 0.15 17.29
N ALA A 95 8.30 0.90 18.37
CA ALA A 95 9.09 2.14 18.35
C ALA A 95 10.54 1.92 17.85
N LYS A 96 11.18 0.81 18.23
CA LYS A 96 12.53 0.46 17.77
C LYS A 96 12.54 0.13 16.27
N ASP A 97 11.54 -0.59 15.78
CA ASP A 97 11.42 -0.95 14.36
C ASP A 97 11.24 0.31 13.51
N ILE A 98 10.39 1.26 13.98
CA ILE A 98 10.18 2.54 13.31
C ILE A 98 11.48 3.36 13.29
N PHE A 99 12.19 3.45 14.43
CA PHE A 99 13.45 4.18 14.50
C PHE A 99 14.50 3.61 13.53
N TRP A 100 14.72 2.29 13.57
CA TRP A 100 15.70 1.66 12.70
C TRP A 100 15.28 1.70 11.22
N GLY A 101 14.01 1.51 10.92
CA GLY A 101 13.49 1.65 9.55
C GLY A 101 13.70 3.06 8.99
N THR A 102 13.41 4.09 9.79
CA THR A 102 13.65 5.49 9.40
C THR A 102 15.14 5.76 9.20
N PHE A 103 15.98 5.29 10.12
CA PHE A 103 17.43 5.47 10.01
C PHE A 103 18.00 4.83 8.76
N VAL A 104 17.63 3.58 8.49
CA VAL A 104 18.10 2.85 7.28
C VAL A 104 17.60 3.55 6.02
N ALA A 105 16.34 4.00 5.97
CA ALA A 105 15.81 4.73 4.82
C ALA A 105 16.61 6.02 4.58
N LEU A 106 16.82 6.83 5.61
CA LEU A 106 17.63 8.05 5.50
C LEU A 106 19.06 7.76 5.03
N ALA A 107 19.70 6.71 5.55
CA ALA A 107 21.04 6.33 5.12
C ALA A 107 21.07 5.94 3.63
N ILE A 108 20.11 5.12 3.16
CA ILE A 108 20.03 4.70 1.75
C ILE A 108 19.82 5.90 0.83
N TYR A 109 18.88 6.79 1.16
CA TYR A 109 18.63 7.99 0.35
C TYR A 109 19.82 8.95 0.35
N THR A 110 20.48 9.16 1.50
CA THR A 110 21.66 10.03 1.59
C THR A 110 22.82 9.48 0.76
N VAL A 111 23.10 8.17 0.87
CA VAL A 111 24.16 7.52 0.10
C VAL A 111 23.82 7.54 -1.40
N GLY A 112 22.59 7.19 -1.77
CA GLY A 112 22.12 7.21 -3.17
C GLY A 112 22.24 8.60 -3.79
N PHE A 113 21.77 9.64 -3.09
CA PHE A 113 21.92 11.03 -3.54
C PHE A 113 23.40 11.43 -3.67
N GLY A 114 24.23 11.05 -2.68
CA GLY A 114 25.66 11.34 -2.73
C GLY A 114 26.38 10.69 -3.91
N ILE A 115 26.00 9.47 -4.27
CA ILE A 115 26.53 8.77 -5.47
C ILE A 115 26.11 9.53 -6.75
N LEU A 116 24.82 9.83 -6.90
CA LEU A 116 24.32 10.54 -8.10
C LEU A 116 24.95 11.93 -8.25
N TYR A 117 25.10 12.64 -7.13
CA TYR A 117 25.79 13.95 -7.11
C TYR A 117 27.26 13.82 -7.49
N GLY A 118 27.97 12.80 -6.96
CA GLY A 118 29.37 12.53 -7.29
C GLY A 118 29.57 12.12 -8.75
N LEU A 119 28.61 11.41 -9.34
CA LEU A 119 28.60 11.03 -10.76
C LEU A 119 28.17 12.18 -11.70
N ARG A 120 27.76 13.32 -11.14
CA ARG A 120 27.22 14.49 -11.89
C ARG A 120 25.91 14.20 -12.63
N GLU A 121 25.17 13.18 -12.19
CA GLU A 121 23.82 12.88 -12.70
C GLU A 121 22.76 13.81 -12.08
N VAL A 122 23.09 14.45 -10.96
CA VAL A 122 22.22 15.44 -10.26
C VAL A 122 23.05 16.67 -9.92
N GLU A 123 22.52 17.85 -10.25
CA GLU A 123 23.11 19.14 -9.90
C GLU A 123 22.17 19.93 -8.97
N ILE A 124 22.72 20.54 -7.92
CA ILE A 124 21.98 21.45 -7.05
C ILE A 124 22.03 22.84 -7.69
N THR A 125 20.98 23.21 -8.40
CA THR A 125 20.90 24.52 -9.08
C THR A 125 20.44 25.64 -8.16
N ALA A 126 19.56 25.33 -7.18
CA ALA A 126 19.08 26.27 -6.18
C ALA A 126 18.51 25.49 -4.97
N VAL A 127 18.51 26.15 -3.81
CA VAL A 127 17.87 25.62 -2.61
C VAL A 127 16.81 26.63 -2.17
N HIS A 128 15.53 26.25 -2.32
CA HIS A 128 14.39 27.00 -1.83
C HIS A 128 13.69 26.18 -0.78
N PHE A 129 13.66 26.64 0.46
CA PHE A 129 12.99 25.96 1.55
C PHE A 129 11.67 26.66 1.89
N SER A 130 10.57 25.92 1.79
CA SER A 130 9.25 26.32 2.26
C SER A 130 8.80 25.30 3.31
N ALA A 131 8.60 25.75 4.55
CA ALA A 131 8.13 24.87 5.62
C ALA A 131 6.74 24.28 5.32
N TYR A 132 5.88 25.04 4.62
CA TYR A 132 4.56 24.60 4.19
C TYR A 132 4.68 23.43 3.19
N ASP A 133 5.46 23.61 2.12
CA ASP A 133 5.63 22.56 1.11
C ASP A 133 6.34 21.33 1.66
N PHE A 134 7.30 21.54 2.55
CA PHE A 134 8.00 20.45 3.23
C PHE A 134 7.04 19.60 4.07
N LEU A 135 6.19 20.23 4.88
CA LEU A 135 5.19 19.54 5.71
C LEU A 135 4.16 18.79 4.84
N LEU A 136 3.65 19.43 3.80
CA LEU A 136 2.70 18.77 2.90
C LEU A 136 3.32 17.62 2.12
N SER A 137 4.60 17.73 1.71
CA SER A 137 5.34 16.63 1.10
C SER A 137 5.47 15.45 2.04
N TRP A 138 5.76 15.69 3.30
CA TRP A 138 5.83 14.67 4.34
C TRP A 138 4.49 13.96 4.54
N ILE A 139 3.40 14.72 4.63
CA ILE A 139 2.05 14.17 4.74
C ILE A 139 1.71 13.36 3.49
N LEU A 140 2.00 13.88 2.31
CA LEU A 140 1.75 13.18 1.04
C LEU A 140 2.46 11.83 1.00
N MET A 141 3.77 11.81 1.30
CA MET A 141 4.54 10.55 1.29
C MET A 141 4.06 9.56 2.35
N LEU A 142 3.63 10.05 3.51
CA LEU A 142 3.03 9.18 4.54
C LEU A 142 1.72 8.55 4.06
N LEU A 143 0.85 9.33 3.40
CA LEU A 143 -0.42 8.82 2.84
C LEU A 143 -0.17 7.77 1.75
N VAL A 144 0.81 8.02 0.86
CA VAL A 144 1.23 7.06 -0.17
C VAL A 144 1.70 5.77 0.49
N ALA A 145 2.67 5.87 1.40
CA ALA A 145 3.24 4.72 2.08
C ALA A 145 2.18 3.89 2.83
N LEU A 146 1.26 4.55 3.55
CA LEU A 146 0.18 3.85 4.26
C LEU A 146 -0.76 3.12 3.30
N ALA A 147 -1.14 3.75 2.18
CA ALA A 147 -2.00 3.11 1.19
C ALA A 147 -1.34 1.86 0.60
N GLU A 148 -0.07 1.95 0.23
CA GLU A 148 0.71 0.84 -0.31
C GLU A 148 0.93 -0.29 0.70
N GLU A 149 1.28 0.04 1.96
CA GLU A 149 1.44 -0.93 3.02
C GLU A 149 0.14 -1.69 3.32
N ILE A 150 -0.99 -0.97 3.42
CA ILE A 150 -2.30 -1.59 3.64
C ILE A 150 -2.65 -2.52 2.48
N ALA A 151 -2.48 -2.05 1.24
CA ALA A 151 -2.87 -2.82 0.06
C ALA A 151 -2.01 -4.07 -0.12
N PHE A 152 -0.72 -3.91 -0.20
CA PHE A 152 0.15 -4.99 -0.66
C PHE A 152 0.74 -5.82 0.47
N ARG A 153 1.12 -5.21 1.60
CA ARG A 153 1.71 -5.94 2.72
C ARG A 153 0.66 -6.38 3.74
N GLY A 154 -0.30 -5.51 4.04
CA GLY A 154 -1.40 -5.85 4.93
C GLY A 154 -2.36 -6.87 4.29
N PHE A 155 -3.00 -6.50 3.18
CA PHE A 155 -4.05 -7.30 2.59
C PHE A 155 -3.51 -8.44 1.70
N VAL A 156 -2.78 -8.13 0.63
CA VAL A 156 -2.37 -9.14 -0.37
C VAL A 156 -1.41 -10.16 0.24
N LEU A 157 -0.28 -9.70 0.78
CA LEU A 157 0.73 -10.58 1.36
C LEU A 157 0.17 -11.33 2.58
N GLY A 158 -0.59 -10.65 3.44
CA GLY A 158 -1.23 -11.25 4.61
C GLY A 158 -2.11 -12.44 4.23
N HIS A 159 -3.01 -12.30 3.25
CA HIS A 159 -3.88 -13.39 2.79
C HIS A 159 -3.12 -14.54 2.15
N LEU A 160 -2.08 -14.26 1.35
CA LEU A 160 -1.24 -15.30 0.76
C LEU A 160 -0.53 -16.12 1.83
N LEU A 161 0.02 -15.47 2.86
CA LEU A 161 0.71 -16.15 3.96
C LEU A 161 -0.27 -16.98 4.82
N THR A 162 -1.44 -16.42 5.14
CA THR A 162 -2.48 -17.11 5.90
C THR A 162 -3.01 -18.34 5.17
N ALA A 163 -3.06 -18.30 3.83
CA ALA A 163 -3.41 -19.46 2.99
C ALA A 163 -2.31 -20.54 2.92
N GLY A 164 -1.19 -20.36 3.61
CA GLY A 164 -0.07 -21.29 3.60
C GLY A 164 0.75 -21.30 2.32
N VAL A 165 0.67 -20.22 1.51
CA VAL A 165 1.58 -20.03 0.36
C VAL A 165 3.01 -19.89 0.88
N ASN A 166 3.97 -20.52 0.19
CA ASN A 166 5.38 -20.36 0.55
C ASN A 166 5.77 -18.88 0.62
N ARG A 167 6.46 -18.48 1.71
CA ARG A 167 6.77 -17.07 2.00
C ARG A 167 7.48 -16.33 0.86
N PHE A 168 8.38 -17.01 0.15
CA PHE A 168 9.10 -16.39 -0.98
C PHE A 168 8.20 -16.21 -2.21
N VAL A 169 7.30 -17.17 -2.45
CA VAL A 169 6.29 -17.07 -3.50
C VAL A 169 5.28 -15.98 -3.17
N ALA A 170 4.80 -15.92 -1.94
CA ALA A 170 3.87 -14.88 -1.48
C ALA A 170 4.48 -13.48 -1.62
N LEU A 171 5.75 -13.32 -1.20
CA LEU A 171 6.47 -12.06 -1.34
C LEU A 171 6.66 -11.68 -2.82
N PHE A 172 7.06 -12.63 -3.67
CA PHE A 172 7.21 -12.40 -5.11
C PHE A 172 5.88 -11.97 -5.74
N LEU A 173 4.78 -12.67 -5.47
CA LEU A 173 3.45 -12.33 -6.02
C LEU A 173 2.97 -10.96 -5.56
N SER A 174 3.13 -10.64 -4.26
CA SER A 174 2.76 -9.33 -3.72
C SER A 174 3.60 -8.21 -4.36
N SER A 175 4.90 -8.41 -4.52
CA SER A 175 5.80 -7.43 -5.16
C SER A 175 5.52 -7.28 -6.66
N ALA A 176 5.19 -8.36 -7.36
CA ALA A 176 4.82 -8.32 -8.77
C ALA A 176 3.51 -7.52 -8.96
N LEU A 177 2.50 -7.75 -8.12
CA LEU A 177 1.26 -6.97 -8.17
C LEU A 177 1.51 -5.49 -7.85
N PHE A 178 2.35 -5.20 -6.86
CA PHE A 178 2.77 -3.83 -6.55
C PHE A 178 3.40 -3.14 -7.77
N SER A 179 4.34 -3.81 -8.43
CA SER A 179 5.01 -3.29 -9.64
C SER A 179 4.02 -3.10 -10.80
N LEU A 180 3.09 -4.04 -10.99
CA LEU A 180 2.06 -3.94 -12.03
C LEU A 180 1.16 -2.72 -11.84
N MET A 181 0.81 -2.37 -10.61
CA MET A 181 0.01 -1.16 -10.35
C MET A 181 0.75 0.12 -10.73
N HIS A 182 2.08 0.12 -10.73
CA HIS A 182 2.91 1.27 -11.11
C HIS A 182 3.06 1.46 -12.63
N ILE A 183 2.64 0.48 -13.45
CA ILE A 183 2.63 0.61 -14.92
C ILE A 183 1.74 1.78 -15.40
N PHE A 184 0.72 2.12 -14.61
CA PHE A 184 -0.20 3.22 -14.91
C PHE A 184 0.33 4.60 -14.49
N ASN A 185 1.52 4.68 -13.91
CA ASN A 185 2.12 5.97 -13.56
C ASN A 185 2.50 6.76 -14.83
N PRO A 186 2.25 8.07 -14.89
CA PRO A 186 2.45 8.89 -16.10
C PRO A 186 3.87 8.85 -16.66
N ASN A 187 4.87 8.60 -15.81
CA ASN A 187 6.30 8.57 -16.18
C ASN A 187 6.86 7.15 -16.24
N PHE A 188 5.98 6.13 -16.29
CA PHE A 188 6.45 4.76 -16.40
C PHE A 188 7.06 4.51 -17.77
N SER A 189 8.28 3.96 -17.79
CA SER A 189 8.94 3.47 -19.00
C SER A 189 9.46 2.07 -18.74
N LEU A 190 9.28 1.16 -19.70
CA LEU A 190 9.87 -0.19 -19.68
C LEU A 190 11.36 -0.16 -20.05
N ILE A 191 11.82 0.94 -20.64
CA ILE A 191 13.18 1.14 -21.14
C ILE A 191 13.59 2.54 -20.70
N ALA A 192 14.08 2.68 -19.51
CA ALA A 192 14.70 3.91 -19.02
C ALA A 192 16.07 3.58 -18.44
#